data_8db3468afc3aa37f77d76dfc16778601
#
_entry.id   8db3468afc3aa37f77d76dfc16778601
#
_cell.length_a   1.000
_cell.length_b   1.000
_cell.length_c   1.000
_cell.angle_alpha   90.00
_cell.angle_beta   90.00
_cell.angle_gamma   90.00
#
_symmetry.space_group_name_H-M   'P 1'
#
loop_
_entity.id
_entity.type
_entity.pdbx_description
1 polymer ?
#
loop_
_entity_poly.entity_id
_entity_poly.type
_entity_poly.pdbx_seq_one_letter_code
_entity_poly.pdbx_strand_id
1 'polypeptide(L)'
;MHPVFTPVLISTLGLLIGGYLWQVAHHYTDLIYQGEHPTTRIFWLAARLKSTRPYSQSLTLSAYISIALLICFWAVLYAHLGISVPTFFLACAAAGMLLLAMIDARCGLLPDALTMPLLWAGLGVAWADQGLVTLDQAFLSAAAIYLALRLLGIVFRLVRHREGLGGGDTKLSAAIGAWLGWPEVFHVVFAGSVIGLIAVLLLGRKWKGDEHPFGPSLVLGAFAVAVNKLLN
;
A
#
# COMPACT_ATOMS: atom_id res chain seq x y z
N MET A 1 27.99 -11.86 9.55
CA MET A 1 27.87 -11.45 8.15
C MET A 1 28.59 -10.11 7.97
N HIS A 2 29.38 -9.95 6.90
CA HIS A 2 30.15 -8.72 6.67
C HIS A 2 29.19 -7.53 6.51
N PRO A 3 29.42 -6.39 7.17
CA PRO A 3 28.48 -5.23 7.17
C PRO A 3 28.21 -4.64 5.79
N VAL A 4 29.03 -4.98 4.80
CA VAL A 4 28.86 -4.50 3.41
C VAL A 4 27.88 -5.35 2.58
N PHE A 5 27.71 -6.63 2.90
CA PHE A 5 26.87 -7.52 2.10
C PHE A 5 25.36 -7.29 2.30
N THR A 6 24.94 -6.88 3.48
CA THR A 6 23.52 -6.68 3.80
C THR A 6 22.86 -5.53 3.05
N PRO A 7 23.43 -4.33 2.96
CA PRO A 7 22.80 -3.24 2.17
C PRO A 7 22.76 -3.55 0.68
N VAL A 8 23.77 -4.24 0.14
CA VAL A 8 23.77 -4.68 -1.26
C VAL A 8 22.65 -5.70 -1.50
N LEU A 9 22.46 -6.65 -0.59
CA LEU A 9 21.38 -7.65 -0.69
C LEU A 9 20.00 -6.99 -0.63
N ILE A 10 19.77 -6.06 0.30
CA ILE A 10 18.51 -5.32 0.42
C ILE A 10 18.22 -4.53 -0.86
N SER A 11 19.23 -3.85 -1.40
CA SER A 11 19.08 -3.06 -2.63
C SER A 11 18.77 -3.95 -3.83
N THR A 12 19.45 -5.07 -3.99
CA THR A 12 19.22 -6.00 -5.11
C THR A 12 17.85 -6.67 -5.01
N LEU A 13 17.44 -7.12 -3.83
CA LEU A 13 16.10 -7.68 -3.60
C LEU A 13 15.02 -6.62 -3.84
N GLY A 14 15.22 -5.39 -3.36
CA GLY A 14 14.30 -4.29 -3.57
C GLY A 14 14.13 -3.95 -5.05
N LEU A 15 15.20 -3.96 -5.84
CA LEU A 15 15.14 -3.76 -7.29
C LEU A 15 14.37 -4.89 -7.99
N LEU A 16 14.66 -6.14 -7.65
CA LEU A 16 14.01 -7.30 -8.27
C LEU A 16 12.52 -7.35 -7.92
N ILE A 17 12.20 -7.22 -6.63
CA ILE A 17 10.82 -7.28 -6.16
C ILE A 17 10.04 -6.05 -6.64
N GLY A 18 10.59 -4.85 -6.50
CA GLY A 18 9.94 -3.62 -6.95
C GLY A 18 9.69 -3.61 -8.46
N GLY A 19 10.65 -4.10 -9.25
CA GLY A 19 10.47 -4.29 -10.69
C GLY A 19 9.38 -5.31 -11.02
N TYR A 20 9.32 -6.42 -10.30
CA TYR A 20 8.25 -7.41 -10.44
C TYR A 20 6.87 -6.83 -10.07
N LEU A 21 6.77 -6.15 -8.93
CA LEU A 21 5.53 -5.49 -8.51
C LEU A 21 5.02 -4.50 -9.56
N TRP A 22 5.94 -3.73 -10.14
CA TRP A 22 5.59 -2.79 -11.20
C TRP A 22 5.03 -3.50 -12.44
N GLN A 23 5.63 -4.64 -12.84
CA GLN A 23 5.10 -5.46 -13.95
C GLN A 23 3.70 -6.00 -13.63
N VAL A 24 3.48 -6.51 -12.41
CA VAL A 24 2.17 -7.00 -11.97
C VAL A 24 1.13 -5.88 -12.02
N ALA A 25 1.46 -4.70 -11.47
CA ALA A 25 0.57 -3.54 -11.50
C ALA A 25 0.22 -3.14 -12.94
N HIS A 26 1.21 -3.11 -13.82
CA HIS A 26 1.00 -2.77 -15.23
C HIS A 26 0.10 -3.77 -15.94
N HIS A 27 0.40 -5.04 -15.78
CA HIS A 27 -0.35 -6.11 -16.44
C HIS A 27 -1.80 -6.18 -15.94
N TYR A 28 -1.99 -6.04 -14.63
CA TYR A 28 -3.33 -6.00 -14.04
C TYR A 28 -4.15 -4.83 -14.59
N THR A 29 -3.57 -3.64 -14.63
CA THR A 29 -4.27 -2.45 -15.14
C THR A 29 -4.56 -2.55 -16.65
N ASP A 30 -3.64 -3.13 -17.44
CA ASP A 30 -3.87 -3.37 -18.87
C ASP A 30 -5.07 -4.32 -19.09
N LEU A 31 -5.23 -5.38 -18.28
CA LEU A 31 -6.39 -6.28 -18.34
C LEU A 31 -7.70 -5.56 -18.00
N ILE A 32 -7.69 -4.71 -16.97
CA ILE A 32 -8.87 -3.90 -16.61
C ILE A 32 -9.25 -2.94 -17.76
N TYR A 33 -8.29 -2.28 -18.39
CA TYR A 33 -8.56 -1.39 -19.53
C TYR A 33 -9.06 -2.14 -20.78
N GLN A 34 -8.78 -3.46 -20.90
CA GLN A 34 -9.33 -4.32 -21.95
C GLN A 34 -10.77 -4.76 -21.67
N GLY A 35 -11.37 -4.32 -20.57
CA GLY A 35 -12.77 -4.61 -20.20
C GLY A 35 -12.95 -5.82 -19.29
N GLU A 36 -11.86 -6.39 -18.77
CA GLU A 36 -11.96 -7.44 -17.77
C GLU A 36 -12.44 -6.88 -16.42
N HIS A 37 -13.34 -7.59 -15.76
CA HIS A 37 -13.82 -7.18 -14.45
C HIS A 37 -12.77 -7.41 -13.36
N PRO A 38 -12.64 -6.50 -12.37
CA PRO A 38 -11.64 -6.57 -11.30
C PRO A 38 -11.94 -7.73 -10.33
N THR A 39 -11.59 -8.95 -10.73
CA THR A 39 -11.79 -10.17 -9.94
C THR A 39 -10.47 -10.69 -9.38
N THR A 40 -10.54 -11.46 -8.29
CA THR A 40 -9.38 -12.15 -7.72
C THR A 40 -8.66 -13.01 -8.75
N ARG A 41 -9.40 -13.64 -9.67
CA ARG A 41 -8.86 -14.47 -10.74
C ARG A 41 -7.96 -13.66 -11.69
N ILE A 42 -8.41 -12.47 -12.10
CA ILE A 42 -7.65 -11.58 -12.99
C ILE A 42 -6.38 -11.08 -12.31
N PHE A 43 -6.43 -10.78 -11.01
CA PHE A 43 -5.24 -10.40 -10.26
C PHE A 43 -4.18 -11.52 -10.27
N TRP A 44 -4.56 -12.76 -9.96
CA TRP A 44 -3.64 -13.89 -9.99
C TRP A 44 -3.16 -14.24 -11.40
N LEU A 45 -3.99 -14.02 -12.41
CA LEU A 45 -3.59 -14.15 -13.81
C LEU A 45 -2.51 -13.13 -14.15
N ALA A 46 -2.69 -11.87 -13.81
CA ALA A 46 -1.71 -10.80 -14.01
C ALA A 46 -0.37 -11.10 -13.33
N ALA A 47 -0.42 -11.66 -12.11
CA ALA A 47 0.79 -12.03 -11.38
C ALA A 47 1.55 -13.23 -11.99
N ARG A 48 0.84 -14.13 -12.69
CA ARG A 48 1.44 -15.34 -13.30
C ARG A 48 1.93 -15.12 -14.74
N LEU A 49 1.28 -14.26 -15.48
CA LEU A 49 1.63 -14.03 -16.88
C LEU A 49 2.94 -13.23 -16.94
N LYS A 50 3.89 -13.79 -17.70
CA LYS A 50 5.10 -13.06 -18.04
C LYS A 50 4.73 -11.94 -19.00
N SER A 51 5.00 -10.70 -18.63
CA SER A 51 4.74 -9.55 -19.50
C SER A 51 5.40 -9.80 -20.88
N THR A 52 4.62 -9.68 -21.93
CA THR A 52 5.11 -9.78 -23.31
C THR A 52 5.88 -8.51 -23.72
N ARG A 53 5.80 -7.44 -22.93
CA ARG A 53 6.55 -6.21 -23.19
C ARG A 53 7.92 -6.29 -22.52
N PRO A 54 9.00 -5.98 -23.26
CA PRO A 54 10.33 -5.99 -22.69
C PRO A 54 10.43 -5.00 -21.53
N TYR A 55 11.02 -5.44 -20.42
CA TYR A 55 11.24 -4.69 -19.17
C TYR A 55 11.83 -3.28 -19.41
N SER A 56 12.60 -3.10 -20.48
CA SER A 56 13.33 -1.86 -20.76
C SER A 56 12.49 -0.72 -21.37
N GLN A 57 11.28 -0.97 -21.86
CA GLN A 57 10.57 0.04 -22.66
C GLN A 57 9.63 0.96 -21.87
N SER A 58 9.48 0.80 -20.54
CA SER A 58 8.48 1.59 -19.82
C SER A 58 8.69 1.79 -18.33
N LEU A 59 9.91 1.71 -17.78
CA LEU A 59 10.14 2.19 -16.43
C LEU A 59 9.94 3.71 -16.42
N THR A 60 8.75 4.13 -16.03
CA THR A 60 8.41 5.54 -15.85
C THR A 60 9.11 6.09 -14.59
N LEU A 61 9.27 7.39 -14.48
CA LEU A 61 9.81 8.04 -13.29
C LEU A 61 9.10 7.57 -12.01
N SER A 62 7.78 7.32 -12.10
CA SER A 62 6.98 6.79 -10.99
C SER A 62 7.42 5.39 -10.52
N ALA A 63 7.86 4.53 -11.45
CA ALA A 63 8.37 3.21 -11.10
C ALA A 63 9.70 3.31 -10.32
N TYR A 64 10.63 4.15 -10.78
CA TYR A 64 11.88 4.38 -10.05
C TYR A 64 11.65 4.96 -8.66
N ILE A 65 10.74 5.93 -8.53
CA ILE A 65 10.37 6.50 -7.23
C ILE A 65 9.80 5.41 -6.31
N SER A 66 8.89 4.58 -6.81
CA SER A 66 8.27 3.50 -6.02
C SER A 66 9.29 2.46 -5.56
N ILE A 67 10.21 2.06 -6.45
CA ILE A 67 11.28 1.12 -6.11
C ILE A 67 12.24 1.74 -5.07
N ALA A 68 12.61 3.00 -5.25
CA ALA A 68 13.47 3.70 -4.30
C ALA A 68 12.81 3.81 -2.91
N LEU A 69 11.51 4.12 -2.84
CA LEU A 69 10.75 4.15 -1.60
C LEU A 69 10.74 2.78 -0.89
N LEU A 70 10.56 1.69 -1.64
CA LEU A 70 10.59 0.34 -1.09
C LEU A 70 11.97 -0.01 -0.52
N ILE A 71 13.03 0.29 -1.27
CA ILE A 71 14.42 0.06 -0.84
C ILE A 71 14.73 0.88 0.42
N CYS A 72 14.39 2.17 0.43
CA CYS A 72 14.59 3.03 1.59
C CYS A 72 13.85 2.52 2.82
N PHE A 73 12.59 2.13 2.65
CA PHE A 73 11.78 1.60 3.75
C PHE A 73 12.36 0.28 4.30
N TRP A 74 12.76 -0.63 3.43
CA TRP A 74 13.40 -1.88 3.84
C TRP A 74 14.75 -1.67 4.52
N ALA A 75 15.53 -0.67 4.07
CA ALA A 75 16.77 -0.30 4.72
C ALA A 75 16.53 0.21 6.15
N VAL A 76 15.49 1.01 6.36
CA VAL A 76 15.08 1.48 7.69
C VAL A 76 14.63 0.31 8.56
N LEU A 77 13.74 -0.57 8.05
CA LEU A 77 13.32 -1.78 8.78
C LEU A 77 14.51 -2.61 9.23
N TYR A 78 15.44 -2.86 8.32
CA TYR A 78 16.65 -3.63 8.64
C TYR A 78 17.55 -2.93 9.67
N ALA A 79 17.72 -1.63 9.56
CA ALA A 79 18.57 -0.86 10.48
C ALA A 79 18.05 -0.90 11.94
N HIS A 80 16.71 -0.96 12.13
CA HIS A 80 16.08 -0.92 13.44
C HIS A 80 15.75 -2.32 14.00
N LEU A 81 15.29 -3.24 13.16
CA LEU A 81 14.84 -4.58 13.59
C LEU A 81 15.82 -5.72 13.23
N GLY A 82 16.88 -5.41 12.45
CA GLY A 82 17.81 -6.41 11.96
C GLY A 82 17.15 -7.45 11.04
N ILE A 83 17.78 -8.64 10.91
CA ILE A 83 17.20 -9.79 10.23
C ILE A 83 16.33 -10.54 11.25
N SER A 84 15.04 -10.32 11.20
CA SER A 84 14.07 -10.90 12.14
C SER A 84 12.79 -11.29 11.43
N VAL A 85 11.96 -12.11 12.09
CA VAL A 85 10.64 -12.51 11.58
C VAL A 85 9.74 -11.30 11.39
N PRO A 86 9.63 -10.34 12.33
CA PRO A 86 8.92 -9.08 12.12
C PRO A 86 9.39 -8.31 10.88
N THR A 87 10.70 -8.18 10.69
CA THR A 87 11.25 -7.48 9.52
C THR A 87 10.79 -8.09 8.20
N PHE A 88 10.77 -9.42 8.11
CA PHE A 88 10.30 -10.13 6.92
C PHE A 88 8.82 -9.82 6.63
N PHE A 89 7.95 -9.95 7.63
CA PHE A 89 6.51 -9.70 7.43
C PHE A 89 6.21 -8.25 7.11
N LEU A 90 6.87 -7.29 7.78
CA LEU A 90 6.72 -5.87 7.49
C LEU A 90 7.23 -5.50 6.09
N ALA A 91 8.32 -6.13 5.65
CA ALA A 91 8.82 -5.94 4.29
C ALA A 91 7.83 -6.47 3.23
N CYS A 92 7.20 -7.62 3.48
CA CYS A 92 6.14 -8.16 2.61
C CYS A 92 4.91 -7.25 2.60
N ALA A 93 4.50 -6.74 3.77
CA ALA A 93 3.37 -5.82 3.87
C ALA A 93 3.63 -4.52 3.10
N ALA A 94 4.82 -3.94 3.24
CA ALA A 94 5.22 -2.74 2.51
C ALA A 94 5.19 -2.96 0.99
N ALA A 95 5.67 -4.12 0.53
CA ALA A 95 5.61 -4.50 -0.88
C ALA A 95 4.16 -4.61 -1.38
N GLY A 96 3.27 -5.24 -0.60
CA GLY A 96 1.84 -5.34 -0.90
C GLY A 96 1.14 -3.99 -0.92
N MET A 97 1.40 -3.12 0.05
CA MET A 97 0.87 -1.75 0.09
C MET A 97 1.34 -0.94 -1.13
N LEU A 98 2.62 -1.05 -1.49
CA LEU A 98 3.16 -0.36 -2.65
C LEU A 98 2.52 -0.84 -3.96
N LEU A 99 2.30 -2.16 -4.11
CA LEU A 99 1.59 -2.71 -5.26
C LEU A 99 0.17 -2.17 -5.36
N LEU A 100 -0.56 -2.09 -4.24
CA LEU A 100 -1.89 -1.46 -4.18
C LEU A 100 -1.85 0.00 -4.61
N ALA A 101 -0.88 0.77 -4.11
CA ALA A 101 -0.68 2.17 -4.50
C ALA A 101 -0.40 2.32 -6.00
N MET A 102 0.41 1.44 -6.59
CA MET A 102 0.71 1.45 -8.03
C MET A 102 -0.52 1.14 -8.88
N ILE A 103 -1.36 0.19 -8.46
CA ILE A 103 -2.61 -0.15 -9.15
C ILE A 103 -3.59 1.01 -9.04
N ASP A 104 -3.80 1.53 -7.84
CA ASP A 104 -4.71 2.65 -7.58
C ASP A 104 -4.33 3.91 -8.37
N ALA A 105 -3.04 4.26 -8.39
CA ALA A 105 -2.52 5.39 -9.16
C ALA A 105 -2.83 5.32 -10.67
N ARG A 106 -3.16 4.12 -11.20
CA ARG A 106 -3.39 3.88 -12.63
C ARG A 106 -4.85 3.74 -13.00
N CYS A 107 -5.60 3.01 -12.22
CA CYS A 107 -6.99 2.68 -12.52
C CYS A 107 -7.99 3.05 -11.42
N GLY A 108 -7.55 3.67 -10.30
CA GLY A 108 -8.44 4.05 -9.20
C GLY A 108 -9.08 2.84 -8.49
N LEU A 109 -8.45 1.67 -8.56
CA LEU A 109 -8.99 0.43 -8.01
C LEU A 109 -8.02 -0.19 -7.00
N LEU A 110 -8.56 -0.65 -5.88
CA LEU A 110 -7.84 -1.40 -4.85
C LEU A 110 -8.42 -2.83 -4.81
N PRO A 111 -7.75 -3.83 -5.44
CA PRO A 111 -8.28 -5.17 -5.54
C PRO A 111 -8.37 -5.86 -4.18
N ASP A 112 -9.54 -6.42 -3.85
CA ASP A 112 -9.76 -7.20 -2.62
C ASP A 112 -8.84 -8.43 -2.55
N ALA A 113 -8.43 -8.96 -3.70
CA ALA A 113 -7.45 -10.03 -3.81
C ALA A 113 -6.12 -9.75 -3.11
N LEU A 114 -5.76 -8.50 -2.90
CA LEU A 114 -4.54 -8.08 -2.22
C LEU A 114 -4.85 -7.40 -0.87
N THR A 115 -5.90 -6.58 -0.81
CA THR A 115 -6.27 -5.82 0.39
C THR A 115 -6.70 -6.74 1.53
N MET A 116 -7.51 -7.78 1.24
CA MET A 116 -7.97 -8.71 2.25
C MET A 116 -6.85 -9.60 2.82
N PRO A 117 -6.00 -10.25 1.99
CA PRO A 117 -4.83 -10.95 2.52
C PRO A 117 -3.92 -10.07 3.35
N LEU A 118 -3.72 -8.80 2.97
CA LEU A 118 -2.91 -7.85 3.71
C LEU A 118 -3.49 -7.57 5.12
N LEU A 119 -4.81 -7.41 5.23
CA LEU A 119 -5.51 -7.25 6.51
C LEU A 119 -5.33 -8.49 7.40
N TRP A 120 -5.64 -9.67 6.86
CA TRP A 120 -5.54 -10.92 7.61
C TRP A 120 -4.11 -11.27 8.00
N ALA A 121 -3.14 -10.97 7.15
CA ALA A 121 -1.73 -11.13 7.47
C ALA A 121 -1.31 -10.24 8.65
N GLY A 122 -1.77 -8.97 8.71
CA GLY A 122 -1.51 -8.08 9.83
C GLY A 122 -2.06 -8.63 11.15
N LEU A 123 -3.31 -9.09 11.14
CA LEU A 123 -3.92 -9.73 12.31
C LEU A 123 -3.20 -11.03 12.70
N GLY A 124 -2.82 -11.87 11.72
CA GLY A 124 -2.10 -13.11 11.96
C GLY A 124 -0.71 -12.91 12.55
N VAL A 125 0.02 -11.88 12.08
CA VAL A 125 1.34 -11.52 12.60
C VAL A 125 1.23 -10.96 14.02
N ALA A 126 0.19 -10.16 14.30
CA ALA A 126 -0.10 -9.68 15.65
C ALA A 126 -0.51 -10.82 16.59
N TRP A 127 -1.28 -11.79 16.11
CA TRP A 127 -1.65 -12.99 16.87
C TRP A 127 -0.44 -13.86 17.22
N ALA A 128 0.55 -13.93 16.34
CA ALA A 128 1.79 -14.67 16.56
C ALA A 128 2.83 -13.90 17.40
N ASP A 129 2.49 -12.73 17.96
CA ASP A 129 3.39 -11.83 18.69
C ASP A 129 4.65 -11.43 17.88
N GLN A 130 4.53 -11.41 16.56
CA GLN A 130 5.59 -11.01 15.62
C GLN A 130 5.31 -9.64 14.97
N GLY A 131 4.27 -8.94 15.43
CA GLY A 131 3.86 -7.63 14.91
C GLY A 131 4.47 -6.45 15.67
N LEU A 132 4.18 -5.24 15.18
CA LEU A 132 4.49 -3.99 15.89
C LEU A 132 3.48 -3.67 16.99
N VAL A 133 2.39 -4.43 17.07
CA VAL A 133 1.25 -4.21 17.97
C VAL A 133 0.67 -5.55 18.41
N THR A 134 -0.03 -5.54 19.54
CA THR A 134 -0.76 -6.70 20.03
C THR A 134 -2.00 -7.00 19.17
N LEU A 135 -2.53 -8.22 19.26
CA LEU A 135 -3.73 -8.59 18.51
C LEU A 135 -4.93 -7.68 18.82
N ASP A 136 -5.11 -7.32 20.11
CA ASP A 136 -6.21 -6.43 20.50
C ASP A 136 -6.08 -5.05 19.85
N GLN A 137 -4.89 -4.48 19.85
CA GLN A 137 -4.60 -3.21 19.18
C GLN A 137 -4.80 -3.32 17.66
N ALA A 138 -4.31 -4.38 17.03
CA ALA A 138 -4.47 -4.62 15.60
C ALA A 138 -5.94 -4.70 15.22
N PHE A 139 -6.71 -5.52 15.93
CA PHE A 139 -8.14 -5.72 15.67
C PHE A 139 -8.96 -4.46 15.91
N LEU A 140 -8.80 -3.83 17.09
CA LEU A 140 -9.53 -2.61 17.43
C LEU A 140 -9.22 -1.47 16.47
N SER A 141 -7.96 -1.31 16.07
CA SER A 141 -7.55 -0.27 15.12
C SER A 141 -8.14 -0.50 13.73
N ALA A 142 -8.07 -1.75 13.23
CA ALA A 142 -8.65 -2.10 11.94
C ALA A 142 -10.17 -1.89 11.94
N ALA A 143 -10.87 -2.35 12.96
CA ALA A 143 -12.31 -2.19 13.10
C ALA A 143 -12.71 -0.73 13.25
N ALA A 144 -12.05 0.02 14.14
CA ALA A 144 -12.37 1.42 14.42
C ALA A 144 -12.19 2.30 13.17
N ILE A 145 -11.05 2.18 12.46
CA ILE A 145 -10.83 3.00 11.27
C ILE A 145 -11.77 2.60 10.13
N TYR A 146 -12.03 1.28 9.94
CA TYR A 146 -12.99 0.82 8.95
C TYR A 146 -14.39 1.42 9.20
N LEU A 147 -14.89 1.31 10.44
CA LEU A 147 -16.20 1.83 10.80
C LEU A 147 -16.26 3.36 10.69
N ALA A 148 -15.22 4.07 11.15
CA ALA A 148 -15.17 5.53 11.09
C ALA A 148 -15.22 6.02 9.64
N LEU A 149 -14.38 5.48 8.75
CA LEU A 149 -14.37 5.87 7.34
C LEU A 149 -15.63 5.43 6.61
N ARG A 150 -16.17 4.26 6.92
CA ARG A 150 -17.43 3.79 6.35
C ARG A 150 -18.61 4.69 6.74
N LEU A 151 -18.68 5.05 8.02
CA LEU A 151 -19.70 5.98 8.52
C LEU A 151 -19.55 7.37 7.87
N LEU A 152 -18.31 7.89 7.80
CA LEU A 152 -18.02 9.15 7.13
C LEU A 152 -18.49 9.13 5.67
N GLY A 153 -18.20 8.05 4.93
CA GLY A 153 -18.64 7.87 3.54
C GLY A 153 -20.16 7.84 3.41
N ILE A 154 -20.86 7.17 4.34
CA ILE A 154 -22.33 7.14 4.38
C ILE A 154 -22.89 8.53 4.63
N VAL A 155 -22.39 9.24 5.65
CA VAL A 155 -22.83 10.61 5.99
C VAL A 155 -22.59 11.55 4.80
N PHE A 156 -21.41 11.47 4.19
CA PHE A 156 -21.10 12.30 3.01
C PHE A 156 -22.07 12.04 1.86
N ARG A 157 -22.38 10.76 1.57
CA ARG A 157 -23.34 10.38 0.53
C ARG A 157 -24.73 10.88 0.81
N LEU A 158 -25.18 10.85 2.08
CA LEU A 158 -26.50 11.36 2.47
C LEU A 158 -26.60 12.88 2.31
N VAL A 159 -25.50 13.60 2.62
CA VAL A 159 -25.49 15.09 2.56
C VAL A 159 -25.24 15.61 1.14
N ARG A 160 -24.34 14.98 0.39
CA ARG A 160 -23.88 15.47 -0.93
C ARG A 160 -24.46 14.72 -2.11
N HIS A 161 -25.17 13.60 -1.88
CA HIS A 161 -25.74 12.73 -2.92
C HIS A 161 -24.67 12.22 -3.93
N ARG A 162 -23.40 12.14 -3.50
CA ARG A 162 -22.25 11.65 -4.28
C ARG A 162 -21.41 10.73 -3.39
N GLU A 163 -20.73 9.79 -3.99
CA GLU A 163 -19.73 8.98 -3.27
C GLU A 163 -18.50 9.85 -3.00
N GLY A 164 -18.10 9.97 -1.73
CA GLY A 164 -16.98 10.82 -1.32
C GLY A 164 -15.74 10.05 -0.89
N LEU A 165 -15.88 8.74 -0.64
CA LEU A 165 -14.78 7.89 -0.21
C LEU A 165 -14.91 6.51 -0.84
N GLY A 166 -13.86 6.05 -1.50
CA GLY A 166 -13.79 4.73 -2.11
C GLY A 166 -13.90 3.59 -1.08
N GLY A 167 -14.68 2.56 -1.41
CA GLY A 167 -14.75 1.37 -0.55
C GLY A 167 -13.40 0.66 -0.39
N GLY A 168 -12.52 0.76 -1.40
CA GLY A 168 -11.16 0.24 -1.39
C GLY A 168 -10.26 0.94 -0.37
N ASP A 169 -10.33 2.28 -0.30
CA ASP A 169 -9.54 3.09 0.64
C ASP A 169 -9.89 2.77 2.10
N THR A 170 -11.18 2.53 2.37
CA THR A 170 -11.65 2.12 3.69
C THR A 170 -11.04 0.77 4.11
N LYS A 171 -10.99 -0.20 3.18
CA LYS A 171 -10.40 -1.53 3.42
C LYS A 171 -8.87 -1.45 3.57
N LEU A 172 -8.21 -0.65 2.73
CA LEU A 172 -6.76 -0.43 2.83
C LEU A 172 -6.40 0.24 4.16
N SER A 173 -7.16 1.24 4.61
CA SER A 173 -6.97 1.87 5.91
C SER A 173 -7.11 0.87 7.05
N ALA A 174 -8.10 -0.04 6.97
CA ALA A 174 -8.27 -1.12 7.95
C ALA A 174 -7.08 -2.08 7.94
N ALA A 175 -6.59 -2.46 6.76
CA ALA A 175 -5.39 -3.28 6.63
C ALA A 175 -4.19 -2.60 7.29
N ILE A 176 -3.95 -1.31 7.02
CA ILE A 176 -2.87 -0.53 7.65
C ILE A 176 -3.05 -0.50 9.18
N GLY A 177 -4.29 -0.35 9.67
CA GLY A 177 -4.61 -0.38 11.09
C GLY A 177 -4.23 -1.69 11.77
N ALA A 178 -4.40 -2.83 11.07
CA ALA A 178 -3.98 -4.14 11.57
C ALA A 178 -2.45 -4.26 11.74
N TRP A 179 -1.65 -3.53 10.97
CA TRP A 179 -0.18 -3.55 11.04
C TRP A 179 0.40 -2.53 12.02
N LEU A 180 -0.18 -1.33 12.07
CA LEU A 180 0.39 -0.20 12.83
C LEU A 180 -0.32 0.05 14.16
N GLY A 181 -1.59 -0.34 14.29
CA GLY A 181 -2.37 -0.15 15.49
C GLY A 181 -2.89 1.29 15.69
N TRP A 182 -3.40 1.52 16.88
CA TRP A 182 -3.85 2.80 17.40
C TRP A 182 -2.73 3.45 18.24
N PRO A 183 -2.48 4.77 18.16
CA PRO A 183 -3.19 5.81 17.37
C PRO A 183 -2.66 5.96 15.93
N GLU A 184 -1.67 5.20 15.53
CA GLU A 184 -0.89 5.39 14.30
C GLU A 184 -1.78 5.38 13.05
N VAL A 185 -2.80 4.54 12.99
CA VAL A 185 -3.70 4.47 11.82
C VAL A 185 -4.41 5.81 11.54
N PHE A 186 -4.71 6.59 12.59
CA PHE A 186 -5.30 7.93 12.41
C PHE A 186 -4.27 8.93 11.90
N HIS A 187 -3.03 8.84 12.36
CA HIS A 187 -1.93 9.63 11.81
C HIS A 187 -1.70 9.32 10.34
N VAL A 188 -1.83 8.04 9.95
CA VAL A 188 -1.73 7.61 8.54
C VAL A 188 -2.83 8.24 7.69
N VAL A 189 -4.09 8.14 8.12
CA VAL A 189 -5.22 8.72 7.38
C VAL A 189 -5.09 10.25 7.29
N PHE A 190 -4.68 10.90 8.37
CA PHE A 190 -4.44 12.33 8.39
C PHE A 190 -3.29 12.73 7.44
N ALA A 191 -2.13 12.08 7.56
CA ALA A 191 -0.97 12.35 6.70
C ALA A 191 -1.31 12.05 5.23
N GLY A 192 -1.98 10.92 4.95
CA GLY A 192 -2.44 10.57 3.60
C GLY A 192 -3.39 11.62 3.02
N SER A 193 -4.31 12.15 3.85
CA SER A 193 -5.23 13.22 3.43
C SER A 193 -4.49 14.52 3.10
N VAL A 194 -3.50 14.90 3.91
CA VAL A 194 -2.66 16.09 3.65
C VAL A 194 -1.84 15.91 2.38
N ILE A 195 -1.18 14.75 2.21
CA ILE A 195 -0.41 14.43 1.01
C ILE A 195 -1.31 14.43 -0.24
N GLY A 196 -2.50 13.81 -0.15
CA GLY A 196 -3.48 13.78 -1.22
C GLY A 196 -3.96 15.19 -1.59
N LEU A 197 -4.27 16.02 -0.61
CA LEU A 197 -4.65 17.42 -0.84
C LEU A 197 -3.55 18.20 -1.56
N ILE A 198 -2.29 18.07 -1.11
CA ILE A 198 -1.14 18.71 -1.75
C ILE A 198 -1.00 18.20 -3.20
N ALA A 199 -1.13 16.89 -3.42
CA ALA A 199 -1.07 16.30 -4.77
C ALA A 199 -2.16 16.88 -5.68
N VAL A 200 -3.38 17.03 -5.20
CA VAL A 200 -4.50 17.64 -5.95
C VAL A 200 -4.22 19.10 -6.28
N LEU A 201 -3.71 19.87 -5.31
CA LEU A 201 -3.41 21.30 -5.52
C LEU A 201 -2.27 21.50 -6.54
N LEU A 202 -1.24 20.65 -6.50
CA LEU A 202 -0.08 20.78 -7.38
C LEU A 202 -0.30 20.16 -8.77
N LEU A 203 -1.01 19.02 -8.84
CA LEU A 203 -1.13 18.19 -10.03
C LEU A 203 -2.55 18.15 -10.61
N GLY A 204 -3.54 18.69 -9.90
CA GLY A 204 -4.98 18.54 -10.19
C GLY A 204 -5.41 18.92 -11.61
N ARG A 205 -4.72 19.85 -12.27
CA ARG A 205 -4.99 20.22 -13.67
C ARG A 205 -4.58 19.14 -14.69
N LYS A 206 -3.76 18.16 -14.28
CA LYS A 206 -3.27 17.07 -15.15
C LYS A 206 -4.12 15.82 -15.10
N TRP A 207 -5.05 15.74 -14.15
CA TRP A 207 -5.90 14.57 -13.96
C TRP A 207 -7.17 14.72 -14.81
N LYS A 208 -7.36 13.77 -15.73
CA LYS A 208 -8.56 13.69 -16.57
C LYS A 208 -9.59 12.81 -15.88
N GLY A 209 -10.37 13.36 -14.95
CA GLY A 209 -11.44 12.65 -14.25
C GLY A 209 -11.80 13.32 -12.93
N ASP A 210 -12.99 13.04 -12.42
CA ASP A 210 -13.50 13.57 -11.15
C ASP A 210 -12.96 12.83 -9.91
N GLU A 211 -12.26 11.69 -10.09
CA GLU A 211 -11.75 10.86 -9.01
C GLU A 211 -10.22 10.88 -8.97
N HIS A 212 -9.67 11.24 -7.82
CA HIS A 212 -8.23 11.19 -7.55
C HIS A 212 -7.89 9.93 -6.76
N PRO A 213 -6.87 9.13 -7.18
CA PRO A 213 -6.46 7.95 -6.44
C PRO A 213 -5.90 8.37 -5.08
N PHE A 214 -6.54 7.92 -4.01
CA PHE A 214 -6.15 8.22 -2.64
C PHE A 214 -5.14 7.21 -2.09
N GLY A 215 -5.14 5.98 -2.60
CA GLY A 215 -4.26 4.88 -2.16
C GLY A 215 -2.78 5.24 -2.11
N PRO A 216 -2.18 5.87 -3.13
CA PRO A 216 -0.77 6.29 -3.09
C PRO A 216 -0.45 7.22 -1.93
N SER A 217 -1.31 8.20 -1.67
CA SER A 217 -1.14 9.16 -0.56
C SER A 217 -1.26 8.47 0.79
N LEU A 218 -2.19 7.51 0.91
CA LEU A 218 -2.39 6.73 2.12
C LEU A 218 -1.18 5.83 2.41
N VAL A 219 -0.62 5.18 1.40
CA VAL A 219 0.57 4.32 1.54
C VAL A 219 1.81 5.13 1.88
N LEU A 220 1.99 6.32 1.31
CA LEU A 220 3.07 7.23 1.69
C LEU A 220 2.94 7.67 3.15
N GLY A 221 1.71 7.99 3.59
CA GLY A 221 1.40 8.27 5.00
C GLY A 221 1.73 7.09 5.90
N ALA A 222 1.38 5.86 5.49
CA ALA A 222 1.68 4.65 6.24
C ALA A 222 3.19 4.42 6.39
N PHE A 223 3.98 4.62 5.34
CA PHE A 223 5.44 4.50 5.42
C PHE A 223 6.04 5.55 6.33
N ALA A 224 5.61 6.81 6.26
CA ALA A 224 6.10 7.88 7.12
C ALA A 224 5.81 7.60 8.60
N VAL A 225 4.58 7.18 8.92
CA VAL A 225 4.17 6.86 10.28
C VAL A 225 4.86 5.59 10.79
N ALA A 226 5.01 4.56 9.95
CA ALA A 226 5.73 3.35 10.32
C ALA A 226 7.20 3.63 10.65
N VAL A 227 7.87 4.46 9.85
CA VAL A 227 9.24 4.91 10.13
C VAL A 227 9.30 5.66 11.46
N ASN A 228 8.39 6.61 11.69
CA ASN A 228 8.35 7.34 12.95
C ASN A 228 8.14 6.41 14.16
N LYS A 229 7.27 5.39 14.04
CA LYS A 229 7.03 4.38 15.09
C LYS A 229 8.25 3.50 15.37
N LEU A 230 9.09 3.25 14.36
CA LEU A 230 10.33 2.48 14.52
C LEU A 230 11.46 3.30 15.14
N LEU A 231 11.43 4.63 14.97
CA LEU A 231 12.45 5.55 15.49
C LEU A 231 12.23 5.92 16.97
N ASN A 232 10.99 5.80 17.48
CA ASN A 232 10.58 6.15 18.84
C ASN A 232 10.31 4.90 19.67
#